data_b27fad695f8339666a7bd21071d77af9
#
_entry.id   b27fad695f8339666a7bd21071d77af9
#
_cell.length_a   1.000
_cell.length_b   1.000
_cell.length_c   1.000
_cell.angle_alpha   90.00
_cell.angle_beta   90.00
_cell.angle_gamma   90.00
#
_symmetry.space_group_name_H-M   'P 1'
#
loop_
_entity.id
_entity.type
_entity.pdbx_description
1 polymer ?
#
loop_
_entity_poly.entity_id
_entity_poly.type
_entity_poly.pdbx_seq_one_letter_code
_entity_poly.pdbx_strand_id
1 'polypeptide(L)'
;MDLNTVAAIRQPRDRADLALAPGEAILGGGSWLFSEPQDHLTGLVDLTAIGWAPVEVTESGLSIAGTCTFTELSRFELSSAAPAWAAVPLFRQCCTALLGSFKVWNAATVGGNICLALPAGPMTSL
;
A
#
# COMPACT_ATOMS: atom_id res chain seq x y z
N MET A 1 9.62 0.46 15.64
CA MET A 1 10.89 1.20 15.82
C MET A 1 10.62 2.67 15.60
N ASP A 2 11.22 3.52 16.42
CA ASP A 2 10.99 4.95 16.31
C ASP A 2 11.86 5.56 15.21
N LEU A 3 11.28 6.42 14.38
CA LEU A 3 12.00 7.17 13.34
C LEU A 3 12.49 8.50 13.92
N ASN A 4 13.52 8.43 14.75
CA ASN A 4 13.98 9.57 15.55
C ASN A 4 14.55 10.73 14.72
N THR A 5 14.94 10.47 13.47
CA THR A 5 15.48 11.47 12.54
C THR A 5 14.40 12.18 11.72
N VAL A 6 13.18 11.66 11.72
CA VAL A 6 12.07 12.25 10.98
C VAL A 6 11.53 13.46 11.74
N ALA A 7 11.69 14.63 11.15
CA ALA A 7 11.25 15.91 11.73
C ALA A 7 9.92 16.41 11.19
N ALA A 8 9.47 15.89 10.04
CA ALA A 8 8.26 16.35 9.38
C ALA A 8 7.52 15.22 8.66
N ILE A 9 6.19 15.33 8.64
CA ILE A 9 5.31 14.49 7.82
C ILE A 9 4.48 15.42 6.94
N ARG A 10 4.60 15.25 5.63
CA ARG A 10 3.87 16.01 4.64
C ARG A 10 2.69 15.20 4.13
N GLN A 11 1.53 15.85 4.00
CA GLN A 11 0.31 15.24 3.47
C GLN A 11 0.00 15.84 2.10
N PRO A 12 0.31 15.12 1.01
CA PRO A 12 0.07 15.60 -0.34
C PRO A 12 -1.44 15.65 -0.63
N ARG A 13 -1.85 16.59 -1.48
CA ARG A 13 -3.25 16.75 -1.91
C ARG A 13 -3.54 16.04 -3.22
N ASP A 14 -2.53 15.94 -4.07
CA ASP A 14 -2.63 15.32 -5.38
C ASP A 14 -1.29 14.71 -5.81
N ARG A 15 -1.25 14.15 -7.02
CA ARG A 15 -0.04 13.53 -7.58
C ARG A 15 1.10 14.51 -7.81
N ALA A 16 0.81 15.79 -8.07
CA ALA A 16 1.84 16.80 -8.29
C ALA A 16 2.65 17.07 -7.02
N ASP A 17 2.03 16.89 -5.87
CA ASP A 17 2.65 17.06 -4.56
C ASP A 17 3.55 15.88 -4.12
N LEU A 18 3.66 14.81 -4.93
CA LEU A 18 4.41 13.60 -4.57
C LEU A 18 5.91 13.68 -4.86
N ALA A 19 6.42 14.79 -5.43
CA ALA A 19 7.84 14.97 -5.61
C ALA A 19 8.57 14.93 -4.25
N LEU A 20 9.56 14.04 -4.14
CA LEU A 20 10.34 13.87 -2.91
C LEU A 20 11.49 14.84 -2.84
N ALA A 21 11.67 15.48 -1.70
CA ALA A 21 12.89 16.18 -1.35
C ALA A 21 13.96 15.20 -0.83
N PRO A 22 15.24 15.61 -0.82
CA PRO A 22 16.29 14.80 -0.21
C PRO A 22 15.95 14.41 1.24
N GLY A 23 16.09 13.13 1.57
CA GLY A 23 15.75 12.60 2.89
C GLY A 23 14.27 12.33 3.13
N GLU A 24 13.38 12.57 2.17
CA GLU A 24 11.98 12.17 2.25
C GLU A 24 11.74 10.75 1.69
N ALA A 25 10.80 10.04 2.29
CA ALA A 25 10.29 8.78 1.77
C ALA A 25 8.76 8.79 1.73
N ILE A 26 8.21 8.03 0.80
CA ILE A 26 6.76 7.77 0.72
C ILE A 26 6.35 6.89 1.90
N LEU A 27 5.32 7.33 2.62
CA LEU A 27 4.62 6.53 3.63
C LEU A 27 3.32 6.00 3.02
N GLY A 28 3.26 4.69 2.82
CA GLY A 28 2.01 3.95 2.58
C GLY A 28 1.42 3.49 3.91
N GLY A 29 1.46 2.18 4.16
CA GLY A 29 1.01 1.63 5.45
C GLY A 29 2.07 1.60 6.56
N GLY A 30 3.32 1.88 6.25
CA GLY A 30 4.41 1.93 7.23
C GLY A 30 4.86 0.59 7.80
N SER A 31 4.26 -0.53 7.42
CA SER A 31 4.52 -1.84 8.03
C SER A 31 5.98 -2.29 7.93
N TRP A 32 6.68 -1.92 6.86
CA TRP A 32 8.12 -2.11 6.73
C TRP A 32 8.91 -0.92 7.29
N LEU A 33 8.50 0.29 6.93
CA LEU A 33 9.22 1.52 7.27
C LEU A 33 9.46 1.66 8.77
N PHE A 34 8.47 1.26 9.59
CA PHE A 34 8.56 1.30 11.05
C PHE A 34 9.18 0.05 11.68
N SER A 35 9.51 -0.97 10.89
CA SER A 35 10.13 -2.21 11.41
C SER A 35 11.65 -2.20 11.31
N GLU A 36 12.22 -1.36 10.46
CA GLU A 36 13.65 -1.29 10.21
C GLU A 36 14.20 0.11 10.53
N PRO A 37 15.47 0.22 10.95
CA PRO A 37 16.11 1.52 11.14
C PRO A 37 16.16 2.32 9.84
N GLN A 38 15.78 3.60 9.92
CA GLN A 38 15.72 4.53 8.76
C GLN A 38 16.47 5.82 9.09
N ASP A 39 17.68 5.74 9.58
CA ASP A 39 18.46 6.87 10.10
C ASP A 39 18.77 7.95 9.04
N HIS A 40 18.63 7.59 7.77
CA HIS A 40 18.83 8.51 6.64
C HIS A 40 17.59 9.36 6.30
N LEU A 41 16.42 9.04 6.88
CA LEU A 41 15.18 9.76 6.60
C LEU A 41 15.00 10.95 7.55
N THR A 42 14.62 12.08 6.98
CA THR A 42 14.32 13.31 7.69
C THR A 42 12.86 13.75 7.53
N GLY A 43 12.14 13.18 6.58
CA GLY A 43 10.74 13.48 6.32
C GLY A 43 9.98 12.31 5.69
N LEU A 44 8.66 12.34 5.87
CA LEU A 44 7.75 11.39 5.26
C LEU A 44 6.67 12.10 4.44
N VAL A 45 6.23 11.45 3.37
CA VAL A 45 5.11 11.90 2.53
C VAL A 45 4.00 10.87 2.66
N ASP A 46 2.95 11.22 3.40
CA ASP A 46 1.84 10.32 3.72
C ASP A 46 0.85 10.22 2.56
N LEU A 47 0.92 9.13 1.81
CA LEU A 47 0.03 8.88 0.67
C LEU A 47 -1.43 8.72 1.06
N THR A 48 -1.72 8.30 2.28
CA THR A 48 -3.10 8.03 2.72
C THR A 48 -3.95 9.30 2.71
N ALA A 49 -3.31 10.46 2.84
CA ALA A 49 -3.97 11.77 2.83
C ALA A 49 -4.63 12.13 1.47
N ILE A 50 -4.20 11.50 0.36
CA ILE A 50 -4.80 11.76 -0.96
C ILE A 50 -6.22 11.20 -1.06
N GLY A 51 -6.54 10.15 -0.31
CA GLY A 51 -7.89 9.59 -0.24
C GLY A 51 -8.31 8.84 -1.51
N TRP A 52 -7.40 8.17 -2.20
CA TRP A 52 -7.73 7.32 -3.34
C TRP A 52 -8.69 6.20 -2.96
N ALA A 53 -9.67 5.91 -3.82
CA ALA A 53 -10.49 4.72 -3.70
C ALA A 53 -9.61 3.47 -3.77
N PRO A 54 -9.74 2.51 -2.83
CA PRO A 54 -8.87 1.33 -2.79
C PRO A 54 -8.89 0.52 -4.08
N VAL A 55 -10.09 0.29 -4.62
CA VAL A 55 -10.31 -0.47 -5.85
C VAL A 55 -11.43 0.18 -6.64
N GLU A 56 -11.20 0.37 -7.94
CA GLU A 56 -12.19 0.89 -8.87
C GLU A 56 -12.33 -0.04 -10.07
N VAL A 57 -13.57 -0.46 -10.37
CA VAL A 57 -13.90 -1.24 -11.57
C VAL A 57 -14.43 -0.28 -12.63
N THR A 58 -13.83 -0.32 -13.81
CA THR A 58 -14.25 0.47 -14.97
C THR A 58 -14.52 -0.45 -16.15
N GLU A 59 -15.07 0.09 -17.24
CA GLU A 59 -15.27 -0.65 -18.50
C GLU A 59 -13.95 -1.17 -19.09
N SER A 60 -12.83 -0.45 -18.83
CA SER A 60 -11.50 -0.81 -19.33
C SER A 60 -10.73 -1.76 -18.41
N GLY A 61 -11.22 -2.04 -17.21
CA GLY A 61 -10.54 -2.95 -16.28
C GLY A 61 -10.65 -2.56 -14.82
N LEU A 62 -9.63 -2.91 -14.05
CA LEU A 62 -9.53 -2.68 -12.62
C LEU A 62 -8.37 -1.74 -12.31
N SER A 63 -8.62 -0.75 -11.47
CA SER A 63 -7.60 0.11 -10.87
C SER A 63 -7.49 -0.20 -9.39
N ILE A 64 -6.28 -0.50 -8.91
CA ILE A 64 -5.99 -0.72 -7.48
C ILE A 64 -5.08 0.42 -7.04
N ALA A 65 -5.50 1.16 -6.01
CA ALA A 65 -4.69 2.24 -5.46
C ALA A 65 -3.44 1.69 -4.77
N GLY A 66 -2.33 2.41 -4.85
CA GLY A 66 -1.12 2.06 -4.10
C GLY A 66 -1.31 2.05 -2.59
N THR A 67 -2.31 2.80 -2.09
CA THR A 67 -2.73 2.84 -0.69
C THR A 67 -3.72 1.76 -0.29
N CYS A 68 -4.24 0.96 -1.24
CA CYS A 68 -5.12 -0.16 -0.95
C CYS A 68 -4.44 -1.13 0.02
N THR A 69 -5.09 -1.38 1.15
CA THR A 69 -4.57 -2.32 2.16
C THR A 69 -4.82 -3.77 1.76
N PHE A 70 -4.06 -4.69 2.33
CA PHE A 70 -4.28 -6.13 2.13
C PHE A 70 -5.68 -6.54 2.61
N THR A 71 -6.17 -5.95 3.70
CA THR A 71 -7.54 -6.20 4.17
C THR A 71 -8.59 -5.78 3.14
N GLU A 72 -8.47 -4.59 2.57
CA GLU A 72 -9.41 -4.10 1.55
C GLU A 72 -9.37 -4.98 0.30
N LEU A 73 -8.16 -5.28 -0.21
CA LEU A 73 -8.00 -6.13 -1.38
C LEU A 73 -8.53 -7.55 -1.16
N SER A 74 -8.26 -8.14 0.01
CA SER A 74 -8.73 -9.49 0.34
C SER A 74 -10.24 -9.63 0.42
N ARG A 75 -10.94 -8.53 0.67
CA ARG A 75 -12.41 -8.49 0.75
C ARG A 75 -13.08 -8.13 -0.56
N PHE A 76 -12.32 -7.77 -1.59
CA PHE A 76 -12.88 -7.31 -2.86
C PHE A 76 -13.79 -8.34 -3.51
N GLU A 77 -13.47 -9.63 -3.46
CA GLU A 77 -14.30 -10.71 -4.02
C GLU A 77 -15.70 -10.80 -3.39
N LEU A 78 -15.84 -10.29 -2.16
CA LEU A 78 -17.11 -10.25 -1.43
C LEU A 78 -17.92 -9.00 -1.75
N SER A 79 -17.35 -8.06 -2.50
CA SER A 79 -18.02 -6.84 -2.92
C SER A 79 -19.04 -7.14 -4.00
N SER A 80 -20.20 -6.46 -3.93
CA SER A 80 -21.21 -6.50 -5.00
C SER A 80 -20.72 -5.90 -6.32
N ALA A 81 -19.64 -5.11 -6.29
CA ALA A 81 -18.99 -4.53 -7.46
C ALA A 81 -17.94 -5.46 -8.08
N ALA A 82 -17.61 -6.58 -7.45
CA ALA A 82 -16.62 -7.51 -7.98
C ALA A 82 -17.12 -8.14 -9.30
N PRO A 83 -16.37 -7.99 -10.39
CA PRO A 83 -16.76 -8.63 -11.65
C PRO A 83 -16.57 -10.14 -11.58
N ALA A 84 -17.27 -10.87 -12.45
CA ALA A 84 -17.15 -12.32 -12.56
C ALA A 84 -15.87 -12.77 -13.31
N TRP A 85 -14.75 -12.09 -13.09
CA TRP A 85 -13.48 -12.46 -13.71
C TRP A 85 -12.84 -13.63 -12.95
N ALA A 86 -12.25 -14.56 -13.71
CA ALA A 86 -11.55 -15.71 -13.12
C ALA A 86 -10.38 -15.30 -12.20
N ALA A 87 -9.81 -14.10 -12.39
CA ALA A 87 -8.71 -13.59 -11.60
C ALA A 87 -9.13 -13.04 -10.21
N VAL A 88 -10.40 -12.75 -9.96
CA VAL A 88 -10.84 -12.12 -8.70
C VAL A 88 -10.43 -12.92 -7.45
N PRO A 89 -10.57 -14.27 -7.40
CA PRO A 89 -10.11 -15.05 -6.25
C PRO A 89 -8.60 -14.95 -6.00
N LEU A 90 -7.79 -14.62 -7.02
CA LEU A 90 -6.35 -14.45 -6.88
C LEU A 90 -6.00 -13.32 -5.90
N PHE A 91 -6.80 -12.27 -5.83
CA PHE A 91 -6.53 -11.14 -4.93
C PHE A 91 -6.43 -11.59 -3.47
N ARG A 92 -7.41 -12.37 -3.01
CA ARG A 92 -7.39 -12.95 -1.67
C ARG A 92 -6.25 -13.96 -1.51
N GLN A 93 -6.01 -14.79 -2.51
CA GLN A 93 -4.92 -15.78 -2.48
C GLN A 93 -3.56 -15.10 -2.32
N CYS A 94 -3.28 -14.04 -3.07
CA CYS A 94 -2.05 -13.26 -2.93
C CYS A 94 -1.95 -12.62 -1.54
N CYS A 95 -3.02 -12.06 -1.01
CA CYS A 95 -3.02 -11.50 0.34
C CYS A 95 -2.69 -12.57 1.39
N THR A 96 -3.27 -13.77 1.29
CA THR A 96 -3.03 -14.87 2.26
C THR A 96 -1.61 -15.41 2.21
N ALA A 97 -0.87 -15.17 1.13
CA ALA A 97 0.55 -15.51 1.06
C ALA A 97 1.43 -14.65 2.00
N LEU A 98 0.93 -13.48 2.42
CA LEU A 98 1.60 -12.69 3.45
C LEU A 98 1.30 -13.26 4.84
N LEU A 99 2.31 -13.86 5.47
CA LEU A 99 2.22 -14.31 6.86
C LEU A 99 2.27 -13.10 7.79
N GLY A 100 1.11 -12.58 8.15
CA GLY A 100 0.97 -11.41 9.01
C GLY A 100 -0.31 -11.45 9.84
N SER A 101 -0.29 -10.77 10.98
CA SER A 101 -1.49 -10.58 11.78
C SER A 101 -2.48 -9.66 11.06
N PHE A 102 -3.74 -9.64 11.54
CA PHE A 102 -4.75 -8.71 11.02
C PHE A 102 -4.29 -7.23 11.11
N LYS A 103 -3.46 -6.89 12.11
CA LYS A 103 -2.90 -5.54 12.26
C LYS A 103 -1.96 -5.20 11.10
N VAL A 104 -1.14 -6.15 10.68
CA VAL A 104 -0.27 -5.99 9.51
C VAL A 104 -1.12 -5.85 8.24
N TRP A 105 -2.13 -6.69 8.06
CA TRP A 105 -3.02 -6.62 6.90
C TRP A 105 -3.81 -5.31 6.79
N ASN A 106 -4.17 -4.71 7.93
CA ASN A 106 -4.85 -3.41 7.96
C ASN A 106 -3.91 -2.23 7.64
N ALA A 107 -2.60 -2.43 7.70
CA ALA A 107 -1.61 -1.39 7.45
C ALA A 107 -0.84 -1.61 6.12
N ALA A 108 -0.41 -2.84 5.84
CA ALA A 108 0.34 -3.15 4.63
C ALA A 108 -0.48 -2.83 3.38
N THR A 109 0.14 -2.15 2.42
CA THR A 109 -0.50 -1.69 1.20
C THR A 109 0.06 -2.39 -0.03
N VAL A 110 -0.76 -2.47 -1.08
CA VAL A 110 -0.36 -3.02 -2.39
C VAL A 110 0.88 -2.30 -2.92
N GLY A 111 0.84 -0.97 -2.95
CA GLY A 111 1.97 -0.16 -3.42
C GLY A 111 3.22 -0.33 -2.58
N GLY A 112 3.08 -0.36 -1.26
CA GLY A 112 4.21 -0.58 -0.36
C GLY A 112 4.89 -1.93 -0.59
N ASN A 113 4.11 -2.99 -0.79
CA ASN A 113 4.62 -4.33 -1.06
C ASN A 113 5.37 -4.42 -2.40
N ILE A 114 4.80 -3.82 -3.45
CA ILE A 114 5.43 -3.79 -4.78
C ILE A 114 6.73 -2.97 -4.74
N CYS A 115 6.69 -1.78 -4.15
CA CYS A 115 7.85 -0.88 -4.12
C CYS A 115 9.00 -1.43 -3.27
N LEU A 116 8.69 -2.21 -2.22
CA LEU A 116 9.71 -2.88 -1.41
C LEU A 116 10.46 -3.97 -2.20
N ALA A 117 9.82 -4.53 -3.23
CA ALA A 117 10.41 -5.46 -4.18
C ALA A 117 11.11 -6.68 -3.54
N LEU A 118 10.60 -7.18 -2.43
CA LEU A 118 11.13 -8.41 -1.82
C LEU A 118 10.87 -9.61 -2.74
N PRO A 119 11.80 -10.60 -2.80
CA PRO A 119 11.68 -11.75 -3.71
C PRO A 119 10.38 -12.54 -3.56
N ALA A 120 9.80 -12.58 -2.36
CA ALA A 120 8.55 -13.27 -2.06
C ALA A 120 7.38 -12.29 -1.83
N GLY A 121 7.45 -11.09 -2.39
CA GLY A 121 6.37 -10.10 -2.27
C GLY A 121 5.08 -10.61 -2.92
N PRO A 122 3.99 -10.84 -2.18
CA PRO A 122 2.78 -11.47 -2.72
C PRO A 122 2.11 -10.64 -3.81
N MET A 123 2.25 -9.31 -3.80
CA MET A 123 1.66 -8.44 -4.81
C MET A 123 2.39 -8.47 -6.16
N THR A 124 3.58 -9.07 -6.23
CA THR A 124 4.28 -9.28 -7.51
C THR A 124 3.67 -10.42 -8.34
N SER A 125 2.81 -11.23 -7.73
CA SER A 125 2.10 -12.32 -8.40
C SER A 125 0.67 -11.94 -8.81
N LEU A 126 0.22 -10.79 -8.40
CA LEU A 126 -1.08 -10.24 -8.72
C LEU A 126 -1.04 -9.47 -10.04
#